data_37ee6e846dc8d642529c970e7eebf576
#
_entry.id   37ee6e846dc8d642529c970e7eebf576
#
_cell.length_a   1.000
_cell.length_b   1.000
_cell.length_c   1.000
_cell.angle_alpha   90.00
_cell.angle_beta   90.00
_cell.angle_gamma   90.00
#
_symmetry.space_group_name_H-M   'P 1'
#
loop_
_entity.id
_entity.type
_entity.pdbx_description
1 polymer ?
#
loop_
_entity_poly.entity_id
_entity_poly.type
_entity_poly.pdbx_seq_one_letter_code
_entity_poly.pdbx_strand_id
1 'polypeptide(L)'
;MPGPGNVGERVRNLRLTRRLSQAQLAGHDLSDSYISLIESGKRTPTPTVLRMLAERLGCTPEYLAEGVEPEQRAHLEVRERHAHLALMGGDPVTAEAGFDEVIARSDDQELTARARWGRARALEELGRTDHAIGLFEELREQAERDPGRASWLPPVIALARCYHAVGDLGQAVALGERAMERLRRLGLGIGQEYTEAGRILLLAYVDRSAPVRAHEIGRRLLYPDVSGDMPSTSACYQRASIRALEEGTIGDSLYFADQALAARTDSTPVQTHARLHLAAAKALLKGVMPFSKPAPSPLPGAAAGKAVPPSGEYNGTDATATERPRPEVSPEAAREALDLLQGTSVLEGAEATESTIARARALVLVGELDDAVATLEGFLDTGVALAAPDEPPQVEAQPGDDLTARTQKAVLARVVLARARIAQGDLSAAQAVLRAASEQLSTLPAGRPAARLFREMGEVYELVQDMDSAASAYRRALEAAGLHAARAQEANCDLGRV
;
A
#
# COMPACT_ATOMS: atom_id res chain seq x y z
N MET A 1 33.25 8.50 -1.14
CA MET A 1 33.62 7.49 -2.16
C MET A 1 33.20 8.06 -3.51
N PRO A 2 34.00 8.10 -4.57
CA PRO A 2 33.54 8.54 -5.87
C PRO A 2 32.54 7.49 -6.40
N GLY A 3 31.42 7.94 -6.98
CA GLY A 3 30.37 7.11 -7.54
C GLY A 3 30.84 6.22 -8.71
N PRO A 4 29.96 5.38 -9.27
CA PRO A 4 30.31 4.39 -10.28
C PRO A 4 30.74 5.07 -11.59
N GLY A 5 32.03 5.42 -11.66
CA GLY A 5 32.65 5.94 -12.87
C GLY A 5 32.74 4.87 -13.95
N ASN A 6 32.91 5.29 -15.19
CA ASN A 6 33.22 4.36 -16.28
C ASN A 6 34.56 3.62 -16.01
N VAL A 7 34.85 2.55 -16.75
CA VAL A 7 36.12 1.78 -16.64
C VAL A 7 37.36 2.67 -16.58
N GLY A 8 37.40 3.72 -17.40
CA GLY A 8 38.52 4.64 -17.46
C GLY A 8 38.72 5.44 -16.16
N GLU A 9 37.65 5.90 -15.56
CA GLU A 9 37.70 6.61 -14.27
C GLU A 9 38.16 5.68 -13.13
N ARG A 10 37.69 4.44 -13.10
CA ARG A 10 38.15 3.44 -12.12
C ARG A 10 39.65 3.15 -12.26
N VAL A 11 40.12 2.91 -13.48
CA VAL A 11 41.54 2.73 -13.77
C VAL A 11 42.36 3.92 -13.30
N ARG A 12 41.92 5.16 -13.63
CA ARG A 12 42.57 6.39 -13.23
C ARG A 12 42.60 6.56 -11.71
N ASN A 13 41.49 6.34 -11.03
CA ASN A 13 41.41 6.50 -9.58
C ASN A 13 42.29 5.50 -8.84
N LEU A 14 42.28 4.21 -9.22
CA LEU A 14 43.17 3.21 -8.64
C LEU A 14 44.65 3.54 -8.91
N ARG A 15 44.97 3.94 -10.14
CA ARG A 15 46.35 4.35 -10.48
C ARG A 15 46.84 5.48 -9.59
N LEU A 16 46.01 6.53 -9.45
CA LEU A 16 46.35 7.69 -8.60
C LEU A 16 46.48 7.31 -7.12
N THR A 17 45.58 6.50 -6.61
CA THR A 17 45.62 5.97 -5.23
C THR A 17 46.91 5.20 -4.98
N ARG A 18 47.40 4.46 -5.98
CA ARG A 18 48.65 3.69 -5.92
C ARG A 18 49.89 4.50 -6.33
N ARG A 19 49.70 5.79 -6.64
CA ARG A 19 50.77 6.72 -7.02
C ARG A 19 51.56 6.23 -8.26
N LEU A 20 50.93 5.54 -9.19
CA LEU A 20 51.53 5.06 -10.43
C LEU A 20 51.40 6.14 -11.53
N SER A 21 52.45 6.33 -12.36
CA SER A 21 52.33 7.07 -13.61
C SER A 21 51.61 6.22 -14.68
N GLN A 22 51.14 6.86 -15.75
CA GLN A 22 50.52 6.13 -16.87
C GLN A 22 51.55 5.16 -17.52
N ALA A 23 52.83 5.58 -17.64
CA ALA A 23 53.88 4.73 -18.12
C ALA A 23 54.16 3.52 -17.22
N GLN A 24 54.15 3.72 -15.91
CA GLN A 24 54.32 2.60 -14.96
C GLN A 24 53.14 1.61 -15.01
N LEU A 25 51.89 2.11 -15.19
CA LEU A 25 50.74 1.25 -15.38
C LEU A 25 50.78 0.52 -16.75
N ALA A 26 51.24 1.20 -17.80
CA ALA A 26 51.37 0.61 -19.14
C ALA A 26 52.40 -0.56 -19.18
N GLY A 27 53.50 -0.42 -18.41
CA GLY A 27 54.58 -1.41 -18.41
C GLY A 27 55.20 -1.62 -19.77
N HIS A 28 55.55 -2.87 -20.08
CA HIS A 28 56.16 -3.23 -21.39
C HIS A 28 55.14 -3.60 -22.46
N ASP A 29 53.88 -3.91 -22.07
CA ASP A 29 52.91 -4.50 -22.97
C ASP A 29 51.94 -3.47 -23.58
N LEU A 30 51.82 -2.27 -22.98
CA LEU A 30 50.93 -1.22 -23.42
C LEU A 30 51.71 0.12 -23.57
N SER A 31 51.13 1.08 -24.28
CA SER A 31 51.65 2.44 -24.32
C SER A 31 50.94 3.36 -23.34
N ASP A 32 51.64 4.37 -22.81
CA ASP A 32 51.06 5.42 -21.97
C ASP A 32 49.93 6.15 -22.68
N SER A 33 50.04 6.35 -24.00
CA SER A 33 48.96 6.91 -24.82
C SER A 33 47.70 6.05 -24.80
N TYR A 34 47.87 4.73 -24.77
CA TYR A 34 46.71 3.78 -24.70
C TYR A 34 46.02 3.84 -23.33
N ILE A 35 46.80 3.91 -22.24
CA ILE A 35 46.27 4.15 -20.89
C ILE A 35 45.52 5.48 -20.82
N SER A 36 46.07 6.54 -21.39
CA SER A 36 45.41 7.85 -21.44
C SER A 36 44.08 7.81 -22.19
N LEU A 37 43.99 7.05 -23.29
CA LEU A 37 42.73 6.85 -24.03
C LEU A 37 41.70 6.07 -23.25
N ILE A 38 42.12 5.05 -22.48
CA ILE A 38 41.22 4.31 -21.58
C ILE A 38 40.70 5.24 -20.47
N GLU A 39 41.61 5.95 -19.77
CA GLU A 39 41.26 6.84 -18.66
C GLU A 39 40.34 8.01 -19.07
N SER A 40 40.45 8.45 -20.33
CA SER A 40 39.56 9.48 -20.89
C SER A 40 38.24 8.94 -21.45
N GLY A 41 38.00 7.62 -21.37
CA GLY A 41 36.79 6.98 -21.90
C GLY A 41 36.74 6.92 -23.44
N LYS A 42 37.82 7.33 -24.14
CA LYS A 42 37.85 7.31 -25.60
C LYS A 42 38.09 5.91 -26.18
N ARG A 43 38.51 4.97 -25.35
CA ARG A 43 38.73 3.59 -25.76
C ARG A 43 38.35 2.61 -24.66
N THR A 44 37.55 1.60 -25.03
CA THR A 44 37.19 0.50 -24.13
C THR A 44 38.28 -0.56 -24.18
N PRO A 45 38.89 -0.97 -23.05
CA PRO A 45 39.89 -2.01 -22.99
C PRO A 45 39.27 -3.38 -23.31
N THR A 46 40.04 -4.24 -23.98
CA THR A 46 39.65 -5.63 -24.21
C THR A 46 39.72 -6.44 -22.89
N PRO A 47 39.04 -7.60 -22.78
CA PRO A 47 39.12 -8.46 -21.58
C PRO A 47 40.55 -8.86 -21.19
N THR A 48 41.45 -9.01 -22.16
CA THR A 48 42.87 -9.29 -21.92
C THR A 48 43.60 -8.09 -21.31
N VAL A 49 43.34 -6.90 -21.83
CA VAL A 49 43.91 -5.66 -21.28
C VAL A 49 43.35 -5.36 -19.87
N LEU A 50 42.04 -5.62 -19.64
CA LEU A 50 41.45 -5.49 -18.30
C LEU A 50 42.16 -6.40 -17.29
N ARG A 51 42.42 -7.67 -17.63
CA ARG A 51 43.16 -8.57 -16.74
C ARG A 51 44.57 -8.08 -16.42
N MET A 52 45.31 -7.60 -17.42
CA MET A 52 46.64 -7.06 -17.20
C MET A 52 46.64 -5.79 -16.33
N LEU A 53 45.67 -4.89 -16.55
CA LEU A 53 45.53 -3.70 -15.73
C LEU A 53 45.09 -4.05 -14.30
N ALA A 54 44.20 -4.99 -14.13
CA ALA A 54 43.74 -5.47 -12.83
C ALA A 54 44.90 -6.08 -11.99
N GLU A 55 45.72 -6.92 -12.60
CA GLU A 55 46.90 -7.50 -11.96
C GLU A 55 47.88 -6.40 -11.48
N ARG A 56 48.17 -5.41 -12.32
CA ARG A 56 49.06 -4.28 -11.97
C ARG A 56 48.48 -3.32 -10.94
N LEU A 57 47.17 -3.15 -10.97
CA LEU A 57 46.41 -2.36 -10.00
C LEU A 57 46.03 -3.17 -8.75
N GLY A 58 46.29 -4.51 -8.72
CA GLY A 58 45.99 -5.42 -7.61
C GLY A 58 44.50 -5.41 -7.22
N CYS A 59 43.65 -5.52 -8.21
CA CYS A 59 42.18 -5.66 -8.08
C CYS A 59 41.72 -6.76 -9.05
N THR A 60 40.42 -7.07 -9.05
CA THR A 60 39.89 -8.04 -10.02
C THR A 60 39.58 -7.36 -11.37
N PRO A 61 39.63 -8.08 -12.50
CA PRO A 61 39.18 -7.58 -13.79
C PRO A 61 37.73 -7.15 -13.79
N GLU A 62 36.91 -7.83 -13.03
CA GLU A 62 35.47 -7.59 -12.81
C GLU A 62 35.26 -6.27 -12.11
N TYR A 63 36.09 -5.95 -11.08
CA TYR A 63 36.04 -4.64 -10.43
C TYR A 63 36.34 -3.52 -11.43
N LEU A 64 37.35 -3.69 -12.30
CA LEU A 64 37.63 -2.69 -13.34
C LEU A 64 36.51 -2.57 -14.37
N ALA A 65 35.88 -3.70 -14.74
CA ALA A 65 34.80 -3.73 -15.72
C ALA A 65 33.50 -3.18 -15.17
N GLU A 66 33.10 -3.62 -13.97
CA GLU A 66 31.78 -3.42 -13.38
C GLU A 66 31.75 -2.50 -12.17
N GLY A 67 32.91 -2.28 -11.52
CA GLY A 67 33.05 -1.41 -10.36
C GLY A 67 32.82 -2.10 -9.02
N VAL A 68 32.59 -3.42 -9.01
CA VAL A 68 32.29 -4.19 -7.80
C VAL A 68 33.22 -5.40 -7.68
N GLU A 69 33.76 -5.63 -6.48
CA GLU A 69 34.49 -6.88 -6.19
C GLU A 69 33.49 -8.05 -6.14
N PRO A 70 33.74 -9.16 -6.85
CA PRO A 70 32.81 -10.29 -6.95
C PRO A 70 32.40 -10.86 -5.58
N GLU A 71 33.35 -10.93 -4.63
CA GLU A 71 33.08 -11.40 -3.27
C GLU A 71 32.17 -10.45 -2.49
N GLN A 72 32.40 -9.13 -2.62
CA GLN A 72 31.56 -8.12 -1.98
C GLN A 72 30.15 -8.13 -2.60
N ARG A 73 30.06 -8.23 -3.93
CA ARG A 73 28.76 -8.35 -4.61
C ARG A 73 27.99 -9.58 -4.15
N ALA A 74 28.62 -10.76 -4.12
CA ALA A 74 27.99 -11.99 -3.67
C ALA A 74 27.51 -11.88 -2.22
N HIS A 75 28.31 -11.26 -1.33
CA HIS A 75 27.91 -11.02 0.06
C HIS A 75 26.69 -10.11 0.15
N LEU A 76 26.64 -9.03 -0.61
CA LEU A 76 25.52 -8.10 -0.61
C LEU A 76 24.26 -8.71 -1.25
N GLU A 77 24.40 -9.56 -2.27
CA GLU A 77 23.28 -10.34 -2.83
C GLU A 77 22.69 -11.31 -1.81
N VAL A 78 23.52 -11.98 -1.03
CA VAL A 78 23.05 -12.85 0.07
C VAL A 78 22.36 -12.01 1.13
N ARG A 79 22.89 -10.84 1.48
CA ARG A 79 22.30 -9.93 2.45
C ARG A 79 20.93 -9.42 2.00
N GLU A 80 20.80 -9.05 0.72
CA GLU A 80 19.52 -8.64 0.12
C GLU A 80 18.47 -9.75 0.20
N ARG A 81 18.87 -11.00 -0.13
CA ARG A 81 17.97 -12.15 -0.03
C ARG A 81 17.53 -12.44 1.40
N HIS A 82 18.44 -12.31 2.38
CA HIS A 82 18.08 -12.46 3.80
C HIS A 82 17.11 -11.37 4.24
N ALA A 83 17.31 -10.11 3.82
CA ALA A 83 16.38 -9.03 4.09
C ALA A 83 15.00 -9.30 3.46
N HIS A 84 14.98 -9.85 2.24
CA HIS A 84 13.74 -10.23 1.57
C HIS A 84 13.02 -11.38 2.32
N LEU A 85 13.76 -12.39 2.78
CA LEU A 85 13.20 -13.48 3.60
C LEU A 85 12.66 -12.97 4.94
N ALA A 86 13.34 -12.02 5.59
CA ALA A 86 12.85 -11.39 6.81
C ALA A 86 11.53 -10.64 6.57
N LEU A 87 11.43 -9.91 5.45
CA LEU A 87 10.19 -9.22 5.07
C LEU A 87 9.05 -10.21 4.85
N MET A 88 9.30 -11.30 4.13
CA MET A 88 8.30 -12.36 3.92
C MET A 88 7.92 -13.09 5.21
N GLY A 89 8.85 -13.19 6.15
CA GLY A 89 8.64 -13.78 7.48
C GLY A 89 7.92 -12.85 8.48
N GLY A 90 7.54 -11.62 8.05
CA GLY A 90 6.84 -10.67 8.92
C GLY A 90 7.76 -9.89 9.88
N ASP A 91 9.06 -9.81 9.59
CA ASP A 91 10.02 -8.97 10.32
C ASP A 91 10.49 -7.79 9.44
N PRO A 92 9.67 -6.75 9.27
CA PRO A 92 10.00 -5.60 8.45
C PRO A 92 11.13 -4.73 9.05
N VAL A 93 11.39 -4.83 10.36
CA VAL A 93 12.46 -4.06 11.01
C VAL A 93 13.83 -4.59 10.58
N THR A 94 14.04 -5.91 10.70
CA THR A 94 15.28 -6.56 10.23
C THR A 94 15.43 -6.42 8.72
N ALA A 95 14.34 -6.49 7.98
CA ALA A 95 14.34 -6.31 6.53
C ALA A 95 14.79 -4.90 6.13
N GLU A 96 14.23 -3.83 6.74
CA GLU A 96 14.63 -2.44 6.48
C GLU A 96 16.13 -2.25 6.70
N ALA A 97 16.66 -2.70 7.86
CA ALA A 97 18.06 -2.58 8.18
C ALA A 97 18.97 -3.33 7.18
N GLY A 98 18.54 -4.53 6.74
CA GLY A 98 19.28 -5.31 5.75
C GLY A 98 19.32 -4.65 4.38
N PHE A 99 18.20 -4.12 3.90
CA PHE A 99 18.15 -3.38 2.64
C PHE A 99 18.95 -2.06 2.70
N ASP A 100 18.89 -1.34 3.83
CA ASP A 100 19.65 -0.11 4.01
C ASP A 100 21.17 -0.35 3.95
N GLU A 101 21.65 -1.45 4.57
CA GLU A 101 23.05 -1.86 4.47
C GLU A 101 23.46 -2.15 3.01
N VAL A 102 22.62 -2.83 2.24
CA VAL A 102 22.88 -3.11 0.82
C VAL A 102 22.92 -1.81 0.01
N ILE A 103 21.99 -0.89 0.22
CA ILE A 103 21.94 0.41 -0.48
C ILE A 103 23.20 1.24 -0.19
N ALA A 104 23.66 1.21 1.08
CA ALA A 104 24.83 2.00 1.50
C ALA A 104 26.16 1.46 0.96
N ARG A 105 26.25 0.15 0.71
CA ARG A 105 27.51 -0.54 0.38
C ARG A 105 27.61 -1.04 -1.06
N SER A 106 26.49 -1.06 -1.80
CA SER A 106 26.46 -1.55 -3.18
C SER A 106 26.77 -0.44 -4.18
N ASP A 107 27.69 -0.71 -5.09
CA ASP A 107 27.94 0.10 -6.28
C ASP A 107 27.18 -0.45 -7.51
N ASP A 108 26.51 -1.61 -7.37
CA ASP A 108 25.69 -2.22 -8.42
C ASP A 108 24.30 -1.56 -8.45
N GLN A 109 23.98 -0.94 -9.59
CA GLN A 109 22.70 -0.23 -9.77
C GLN A 109 21.49 -1.16 -9.69
N GLU A 110 21.60 -2.39 -10.20
CA GLU A 110 20.49 -3.36 -10.20
C GLU A 110 20.20 -3.87 -8.79
N LEU A 111 21.24 -4.29 -8.07
CA LEU A 111 21.14 -4.73 -6.68
C LEU A 111 20.60 -3.59 -5.79
N THR A 112 21.08 -2.36 -6.00
CA THR A 112 20.61 -1.17 -5.28
C THR A 112 19.14 -0.87 -5.59
N ALA A 113 18.68 -1.03 -6.84
CA ALA A 113 17.28 -0.83 -7.20
C ALA A 113 16.37 -1.87 -6.52
N ARG A 114 16.78 -3.16 -6.51
CA ARG A 114 16.06 -4.21 -5.78
C ARG A 114 16.00 -3.94 -4.27
N ALA A 115 17.13 -3.53 -3.69
CA ALA A 115 17.19 -3.19 -2.27
C ALA A 115 16.32 -1.97 -1.91
N ARG A 116 16.28 -0.93 -2.76
CA ARG A 116 15.37 0.21 -2.58
C ARG A 116 13.90 -0.20 -2.64
N TRP A 117 13.55 -1.08 -3.57
CA TRP A 117 12.21 -1.65 -3.64
C TRP A 117 11.85 -2.42 -2.36
N GLY A 118 12.74 -3.31 -1.90
CA GLY A 118 12.54 -4.07 -0.66
C GLY A 118 12.42 -3.16 0.57
N ARG A 119 13.27 -2.11 0.67
CA ARG A 119 13.21 -1.13 1.75
C ARG A 119 11.88 -0.35 1.74
N ALA A 120 11.41 0.07 0.57
CA ALA A 120 10.13 0.78 0.45
C ALA A 120 8.97 -0.11 0.92
N ARG A 121 9.00 -1.41 0.60
CA ARG A 121 8.02 -2.39 1.08
C ARG A 121 8.10 -2.60 2.59
N ALA A 122 9.31 -2.69 3.15
CA ALA A 122 9.49 -2.81 4.60
C ALA A 122 8.97 -1.58 5.35
N LEU A 123 9.22 -0.38 4.85
CA LEU A 123 8.70 0.87 5.40
C LEU A 123 7.16 0.94 5.33
N GLU A 124 6.57 0.44 4.24
CA GLU A 124 5.11 0.34 4.11
C GLU A 124 4.52 -0.56 5.20
N GLU A 125 5.12 -1.74 5.44
CA GLU A 125 4.68 -2.67 6.49
C GLU A 125 4.90 -2.13 7.91
N LEU A 126 5.93 -1.31 8.10
CA LEU A 126 6.17 -0.59 9.37
C LEU A 126 5.20 0.59 9.59
N GLY A 127 4.29 0.87 8.66
CA GLY A 127 3.39 2.02 8.75
C GLY A 127 4.08 3.37 8.50
N ARG A 128 5.36 3.40 8.13
CA ARG A 128 6.11 4.61 7.76
C ARG A 128 5.82 5.01 6.31
N THR A 129 4.54 5.20 6.02
CA THR A 129 4.02 5.33 4.66
C THR A 129 4.59 6.54 3.92
N ASP A 130 4.84 7.66 4.60
CA ASP A 130 5.41 8.86 3.97
C ASP A 130 6.82 8.60 3.40
N HIS A 131 7.65 7.85 4.14
CA HIS A 131 8.98 7.47 3.65
C HIS A 131 8.90 6.44 2.52
N ALA A 132 7.96 5.50 2.59
CA ALA A 132 7.70 4.54 1.52
C ALA A 132 7.28 5.25 0.23
N ILE A 133 6.39 6.25 0.30
CA ILE A 133 5.97 7.06 -0.83
C ILE A 133 7.19 7.71 -1.52
N GLY A 134 8.10 8.33 -0.75
CA GLY A 134 9.30 8.96 -1.30
C GLY A 134 10.13 7.98 -2.13
N LEU A 135 10.40 6.78 -1.61
CA LEU A 135 11.17 5.76 -2.33
C LEU A 135 10.43 5.20 -3.55
N PHE A 136 9.12 4.97 -3.45
CA PHE A 136 8.34 4.50 -4.60
C PHE A 136 8.23 5.57 -5.70
N GLU A 137 8.18 6.87 -5.35
CA GLU A 137 8.24 7.96 -6.34
C GLU A 137 9.58 7.99 -7.07
N GLU A 138 10.71 7.83 -6.36
CA GLU A 138 12.03 7.72 -6.97
C GLU A 138 12.10 6.53 -7.96
N LEU A 139 11.58 5.36 -7.56
CA LEU A 139 11.55 4.18 -8.41
C LEU A 139 10.66 4.36 -9.64
N ARG A 140 9.48 5.00 -9.48
CA ARG A 140 8.58 5.34 -10.58
C ARG A 140 9.28 6.28 -11.58
N GLU A 141 9.89 7.35 -11.09
CA GLU A 141 10.63 8.31 -11.94
C GLU A 141 11.82 7.65 -12.65
N GLN A 142 12.51 6.74 -11.99
CA GLN A 142 13.59 5.98 -12.61
C GLN A 142 13.07 5.10 -13.75
N ALA A 143 11.95 4.41 -13.56
CA ALA A 143 11.33 3.59 -14.59
C ALA A 143 10.77 4.45 -15.75
N GLU A 144 10.27 5.66 -15.48
CA GLU A 144 9.84 6.61 -16.51
C GLU A 144 11.01 7.17 -17.34
N ARG A 145 12.18 7.39 -16.72
CA ARG A 145 13.38 7.85 -17.40
C ARG A 145 14.07 6.76 -18.22
N ASP A 146 14.01 5.52 -17.75
CA ASP A 146 14.67 4.38 -18.40
C ASP A 146 13.70 3.16 -18.47
N PRO A 147 12.72 3.20 -19.37
CA PRO A 147 11.73 2.12 -19.53
C PRO A 147 12.34 0.83 -20.07
N GLY A 148 13.62 0.87 -20.47
CA GLY A 148 14.37 -0.33 -20.88
C GLY A 148 14.87 -1.18 -19.73
N ARG A 149 14.96 -0.63 -18.52
CA ARG A 149 15.56 -1.31 -17.37
C ARG A 149 14.56 -1.76 -16.31
N ALA A 150 13.55 -0.95 -16.04
CA ALA A 150 12.61 -1.21 -14.95
C ALA A 150 11.17 -1.07 -15.40
N SER A 151 10.29 -1.91 -14.84
CA SER A 151 8.86 -1.76 -15.03
C SER A 151 8.32 -0.58 -14.22
N TRP A 152 7.50 0.23 -14.90
CA TRP A 152 6.78 1.34 -14.29
C TRP A 152 5.63 0.87 -13.37
N LEU A 153 5.07 -0.29 -13.64
CA LEU A 153 3.80 -0.74 -13.04
C LEU A 153 3.87 -1.05 -11.54
N PRO A 154 4.87 -1.82 -11.03
CA PRO A 154 4.93 -2.17 -9.61
C PRO A 154 4.99 -0.96 -8.68
N PRO A 155 5.87 0.05 -8.91
CA PRO A 155 5.91 1.23 -8.05
C PRO A 155 4.63 2.06 -8.11
N VAL A 156 3.94 2.11 -9.26
CA VAL A 156 2.67 2.83 -9.39
C VAL A 156 1.55 2.17 -8.58
N ILE A 157 1.46 0.84 -8.59
CA ILE A 157 0.48 0.11 -7.77
C ILE A 157 0.78 0.30 -6.27
N ALA A 158 2.06 0.22 -5.88
CA ALA A 158 2.48 0.45 -4.51
C ALA A 158 2.16 1.88 -4.04
N LEU A 159 2.44 2.89 -4.88
CA LEU A 159 2.08 4.29 -4.62
C LEU A 159 0.57 4.47 -4.45
N ALA A 160 -0.23 3.88 -5.33
CA ALA A 160 -1.69 3.96 -5.22
C ALA A 160 -2.18 3.41 -3.87
N ARG A 161 -1.57 2.32 -3.38
CA ARG A 161 -1.86 1.73 -2.08
C ARG A 161 -1.42 2.63 -0.93
N CYS A 162 -0.22 3.17 -0.98
CA CYS A 162 0.30 4.10 0.03
C CYS A 162 -0.54 5.38 0.11
N TYR A 163 -0.89 6.00 -1.04
CA TYR A 163 -1.75 7.18 -1.06
C TYR A 163 -3.16 6.89 -0.54
N HIS A 164 -3.71 5.69 -0.80
CA HIS A 164 -4.95 5.27 -0.16
C HIS A 164 -4.81 5.17 1.36
N ALA A 165 -3.70 4.60 1.86
CA ALA A 165 -3.45 4.45 3.29
C ALA A 165 -3.34 5.80 4.02
N VAL A 166 -2.62 6.79 3.45
CA VAL A 166 -2.54 8.15 4.01
C VAL A 166 -3.80 8.98 3.76
N GLY A 167 -4.74 8.47 2.95
CA GLY A 167 -6.03 9.09 2.64
C GLY A 167 -5.99 10.16 1.57
N ASP A 168 -4.94 10.23 0.76
CA ASP A 168 -4.95 10.97 -0.50
C ASP A 168 -5.65 10.15 -1.59
N LEU A 169 -6.98 10.16 -1.49
CA LEU A 169 -7.84 9.39 -2.40
C LEU A 169 -7.78 9.90 -3.84
N GLY A 170 -7.36 11.15 -4.04
CA GLY A 170 -7.18 11.73 -5.38
C GLY A 170 -6.05 11.05 -6.12
N GLN A 171 -4.87 11.00 -5.52
CA GLN A 171 -3.69 10.35 -6.08
C GLN A 171 -3.89 8.83 -6.17
N ALA A 172 -4.47 8.20 -5.14
CA ALA A 172 -4.75 6.76 -5.15
C ALA A 172 -5.61 6.35 -6.37
N VAL A 173 -6.68 7.10 -6.65
CA VAL A 173 -7.55 6.84 -7.81
C VAL A 173 -6.80 7.10 -9.12
N ALA A 174 -6.11 8.23 -9.25
CA ALA A 174 -5.42 8.58 -10.49
C ALA A 174 -4.35 7.55 -10.88
N LEU A 175 -3.54 7.10 -9.91
CA LEU A 175 -2.51 6.08 -10.14
C LEU A 175 -3.12 4.69 -10.40
N GLY A 176 -4.16 4.32 -9.65
CA GLY A 176 -4.88 3.06 -9.86
C GLY A 176 -5.55 2.98 -11.23
N GLU A 177 -6.22 4.06 -11.69
CA GLU A 177 -6.81 4.13 -13.03
C GLU A 177 -5.74 4.02 -14.13
N ARG A 178 -4.58 4.69 -13.96
CA ARG A 178 -3.45 4.59 -14.91
C ARG A 178 -2.89 3.16 -14.95
N ALA A 179 -2.74 2.50 -13.80
CA ALA A 179 -2.29 1.11 -13.73
C ALA A 179 -3.28 0.17 -14.43
N MET A 180 -4.56 0.28 -14.14
CA MET A 180 -5.61 -0.54 -14.78
C MET A 180 -5.67 -0.32 -16.29
N GLU A 181 -5.54 0.92 -16.75
CA GLU A 181 -5.51 1.24 -18.18
C GLU A 181 -4.27 0.64 -18.87
N ARG A 182 -3.10 0.69 -18.22
CA ARG A 182 -1.88 0.04 -18.72
C ARG A 182 -2.06 -1.47 -18.86
N LEU A 183 -2.56 -2.12 -17.81
CA LEU A 183 -2.83 -3.55 -17.80
C LEU A 183 -3.82 -3.95 -18.90
N ARG A 184 -4.87 -3.16 -19.10
CA ARG A 184 -5.86 -3.38 -20.15
C ARG A 184 -5.24 -3.29 -21.56
N ARG A 185 -4.39 -2.31 -21.82
CA ARG A 185 -3.66 -2.18 -23.10
C ARG A 185 -2.78 -3.41 -23.35
N LEU A 186 -2.11 -3.90 -22.32
CA LEU A 186 -1.32 -5.12 -22.42
C LEU A 186 -2.16 -6.40 -22.52
N GLY A 187 -3.51 -6.28 -22.45
CA GLY A 187 -4.43 -7.41 -22.50
C GLY A 187 -4.41 -8.29 -21.26
N LEU A 188 -3.96 -7.73 -20.14
CA LEU A 188 -3.92 -8.42 -18.86
C LEU A 188 -5.20 -8.08 -18.08
N GLY A 189 -6.21 -8.94 -18.17
CA GLY A 189 -7.48 -8.83 -17.45
C GLY A 189 -7.56 -9.73 -16.21
N ILE A 190 -6.51 -10.51 -15.95
CA ILE A 190 -6.36 -11.40 -14.79
C ILE A 190 -4.93 -11.32 -14.30
N GLY A 191 -4.68 -11.79 -13.07
CA GLY A 191 -3.35 -11.80 -12.47
C GLY A 191 -3.27 -10.92 -11.25
N GLN A 192 -2.15 -11.01 -10.54
CA GLN A 192 -1.95 -10.36 -9.26
C GLN A 192 -2.02 -8.83 -9.39
N GLU A 193 -1.36 -8.24 -10.38
CA GLU A 193 -1.31 -6.79 -10.59
C GLU A 193 -2.69 -6.22 -10.93
N TYR A 194 -3.46 -6.93 -11.78
CA TYR A 194 -4.80 -6.52 -12.14
C TYR A 194 -5.73 -6.54 -10.92
N THR A 195 -5.67 -7.61 -10.14
CA THR A 195 -6.47 -7.78 -8.94
C THR A 195 -6.10 -6.75 -7.87
N GLU A 196 -4.81 -6.52 -7.66
CA GLU A 196 -4.33 -5.56 -6.66
C GLU A 196 -4.67 -4.11 -7.03
N ALA A 197 -4.40 -3.69 -8.26
CA ALA A 197 -4.76 -2.35 -8.72
C ALA A 197 -6.28 -2.12 -8.66
N GLY A 198 -7.06 -3.12 -9.06
CA GLY A 198 -8.52 -3.05 -8.99
C GLY A 198 -9.04 -3.04 -7.55
N ARG A 199 -8.43 -3.80 -6.64
CA ARG A 199 -8.75 -3.79 -5.20
C ARG A 199 -8.52 -2.42 -4.57
N ILE A 200 -7.38 -1.79 -4.88
CA ILE A 200 -7.07 -0.44 -4.40
C ILE A 200 -8.11 0.57 -4.91
N LEU A 201 -8.43 0.51 -6.20
CA LEU A 201 -9.46 1.38 -6.79
C LEU A 201 -10.83 1.18 -6.17
N LEU A 202 -11.24 -0.07 -5.94
CA LEU A 202 -12.50 -0.39 -5.26
C LEU A 202 -12.59 0.31 -3.90
N LEU A 203 -11.56 0.15 -3.06
CA LEU A 203 -11.51 0.77 -1.74
C LEU A 203 -11.46 2.30 -1.83
N ALA A 204 -10.67 2.86 -2.74
CA ALA A 204 -10.55 4.30 -2.93
C ALA A 204 -11.87 4.93 -3.40
N TYR A 205 -12.62 4.28 -4.31
CA TYR A 205 -13.95 4.75 -4.73
C TYR A 205 -14.98 4.67 -3.60
N VAL A 206 -14.93 3.61 -2.78
CA VAL A 206 -15.79 3.48 -1.60
C VAL A 206 -15.53 4.62 -0.62
N ASP A 207 -14.25 4.90 -0.33
CA ASP A 207 -13.87 5.96 0.61
C ASP A 207 -14.12 7.38 0.05
N ARG A 208 -14.17 7.54 -1.29
CA ARG A 208 -14.62 8.77 -1.97
C ARG A 208 -16.13 8.91 -2.07
N SER A 209 -16.90 7.96 -1.52
CA SER A 209 -18.36 7.94 -1.67
C SER A 209 -18.83 7.91 -3.14
N ALA A 210 -18.14 7.14 -3.98
CA ALA A 210 -18.46 6.90 -5.37
C ALA A 210 -18.97 5.45 -5.61
N PRO A 211 -20.16 5.09 -5.08
CA PRO A 211 -20.64 3.70 -5.01
C PRO A 211 -20.85 3.06 -6.39
N VAL A 212 -21.22 3.85 -7.40
CA VAL A 212 -21.41 3.35 -8.76
C VAL A 212 -20.09 2.87 -9.38
N ARG A 213 -19.02 3.68 -9.26
CA ARG A 213 -17.70 3.29 -9.75
C ARG A 213 -17.10 2.12 -8.95
N ALA A 214 -17.32 2.12 -7.63
CA ALA A 214 -16.95 0.99 -6.79
C ALA A 214 -17.62 -0.30 -7.23
N HIS A 215 -18.94 -0.25 -7.52
CA HIS A 215 -19.70 -1.38 -8.04
C HIS A 215 -19.16 -1.87 -9.39
N GLU A 216 -18.93 -0.96 -10.36
CA GLU A 216 -18.42 -1.32 -11.69
C GLU A 216 -17.07 -2.07 -11.61
N ILE A 217 -16.14 -1.54 -10.81
CA ILE A 217 -14.83 -2.16 -10.62
C ILE A 217 -14.95 -3.50 -9.90
N GLY A 218 -15.68 -3.55 -8.78
CA GLY A 218 -15.85 -4.77 -7.99
C GLY A 218 -16.51 -5.90 -8.78
N ARG A 219 -17.56 -5.58 -9.54
CA ARG A 219 -18.22 -6.54 -10.41
C ARG A 219 -17.28 -7.11 -11.47
N ARG A 220 -16.48 -6.25 -12.13
CA ARG A 220 -15.50 -6.68 -13.14
C ARG A 220 -14.42 -7.59 -12.57
N LEU A 221 -14.02 -7.38 -11.31
CA LEU A 221 -13.01 -8.20 -10.64
C LEU A 221 -13.54 -9.54 -10.15
N LEU A 222 -14.78 -9.55 -9.62
CA LEU A 222 -15.40 -10.76 -9.06
C LEU A 222 -16.07 -11.63 -10.12
N TYR A 223 -16.65 -10.99 -11.14
CA TYR A 223 -17.42 -11.65 -12.22
C TYR A 223 -16.87 -11.19 -13.58
N PRO A 224 -15.65 -11.62 -13.96
CA PRO A 224 -15.10 -11.29 -15.26
C PRO A 224 -15.99 -11.85 -16.38
N ASP A 225 -16.34 -11.03 -17.37
CA ASP A 225 -17.10 -11.43 -18.56
C ASP A 225 -16.21 -12.30 -19.46
N VAL A 226 -15.97 -13.55 -19.08
CA VAL A 226 -15.15 -14.48 -19.87
C VAL A 226 -16.05 -15.51 -20.52
N SER A 227 -16.31 -15.31 -21.79
CA SER A 227 -16.97 -16.27 -22.66
C SER A 227 -15.91 -17.20 -23.29
N GLY A 228 -15.59 -18.31 -22.66
CA GLY A 228 -14.68 -19.30 -23.22
C GLY A 228 -13.68 -19.91 -22.23
N ASP A 229 -12.82 -20.79 -22.73
CA ASP A 229 -11.74 -21.41 -21.94
C ASP A 229 -10.78 -20.34 -21.40
N MET A 230 -10.69 -20.23 -20.08
CA MET A 230 -9.82 -19.27 -19.40
C MET A 230 -8.35 -19.60 -19.69
N PRO A 231 -7.61 -18.70 -20.32
CA PRO A 231 -6.17 -18.90 -20.48
C PRO A 231 -5.52 -18.93 -19.09
N SER A 232 -4.50 -19.75 -18.92
CA SER A 232 -3.74 -19.78 -17.68
C SER A 232 -3.12 -18.41 -17.38
N THR A 233 -2.98 -18.07 -16.11
CA THR A 233 -2.37 -16.80 -15.67
C THR A 233 -0.99 -16.62 -16.29
N SER A 234 -0.17 -17.68 -16.35
CA SER A 234 1.12 -17.70 -17.02
C SER A 234 1.01 -17.32 -18.50
N ALA A 235 0.03 -17.87 -19.24
CA ALA A 235 -0.19 -17.51 -20.65
C ALA A 235 -0.63 -16.06 -20.85
N CYS A 236 -1.36 -15.48 -19.88
CA CYS A 236 -1.72 -14.08 -19.91
C CYS A 236 -0.53 -13.16 -19.70
N TYR A 237 0.32 -13.47 -18.72
CA TYR A 237 1.58 -12.75 -18.50
C TYR A 237 2.53 -12.85 -19.69
N GLN A 238 2.65 -14.03 -20.30
CA GLN A 238 3.47 -14.20 -21.50
C GLN A 238 2.98 -13.31 -22.65
N ARG A 239 1.68 -13.22 -22.88
CA ARG A 239 1.11 -12.33 -23.91
C ARG A 239 1.33 -10.86 -23.57
N ALA A 240 1.20 -10.48 -22.30
CA ALA A 240 1.47 -9.11 -21.84
C ALA A 240 2.95 -8.73 -22.04
N SER A 241 3.87 -9.65 -21.75
CA SER A 241 5.31 -9.49 -22.00
C SER A 241 5.60 -9.23 -23.49
N ILE A 242 5.02 -10.03 -24.39
CA ILE A 242 5.20 -9.86 -25.86
C ILE A 242 4.67 -8.49 -26.29
N ARG A 243 3.47 -8.08 -25.85
CA ARG A 243 2.90 -6.77 -26.20
C ARG A 243 3.73 -5.60 -25.66
N ALA A 244 4.25 -5.71 -24.44
CA ALA A 244 5.13 -4.71 -23.88
C ALA A 244 6.44 -4.58 -24.69
N LEU A 245 6.96 -5.70 -25.20
CA LEU A 245 8.11 -5.71 -26.10
C LEU A 245 7.81 -5.02 -27.44
N GLU A 246 6.65 -5.31 -28.04
CA GLU A 246 6.17 -4.66 -29.27
C GLU A 246 6.00 -3.14 -29.11
N GLU A 247 5.58 -2.68 -27.93
CA GLU A 247 5.49 -1.26 -27.58
C GLU A 247 6.85 -0.62 -27.24
N GLY A 248 7.93 -1.42 -27.14
CA GLY A 248 9.27 -0.94 -26.81
C GLY A 248 9.53 -0.71 -25.32
N THR A 249 8.62 -1.16 -24.43
CA THR A 249 8.76 -1.10 -22.98
C THR A 249 9.42 -2.36 -22.44
N ILE A 250 10.74 -2.45 -22.61
CA ILE A 250 11.53 -3.66 -22.28
C ILE A 250 11.41 -4.01 -20.78
N GLY A 251 11.42 -3.01 -19.89
CA GLY A 251 11.27 -3.21 -18.45
C GLY A 251 9.94 -3.90 -18.09
N ASP A 252 8.81 -3.45 -18.68
CA ASP A 252 7.53 -4.13 -18.50
C ASP A 252 7.55 -5.55 -19.08
N SER A 253 8.20 -5.73 -20.24
CA SER A 253 8.31 -7.05 -20.88
C SER A 253 9.06 -8.05 -20.01
N LEU A 254 10.21 -7.67 -19.47
CA LEU A 254 10.98 -8.50 -18.55
C LEU A 254 10.19 -8.82 -17.28
N TYR A 255 9.57 -7.80 -16.68
CA TYR A 255 8.73 -7.98 -15.50
C TYR A 255 7.64 -9.03 -15.73
N PHE A 256 6.86 -8.92 -16.83
CA PHE A 256 5.81 -9.89 -17.11
C PHE A 256 6.33 -11.27 -17.53
N ALA A 257 7.55 -11.37 -18.11
CA ALA A 257 8.19 -12.66 -18.35
C ALA A 257 8.50 -13.37 -17.03
N ASP A 258 9.03 -12.64 -16.03
CA ASP A 258 9.30 -13.18 -14.70
C ASP A 258 8.00 -13.60 -13.99
N GLN A 259 6.94 -12.79 -14.08
CA GLN A 259 5.62 -13.15 -13.56
C GLN A 259 5.04 -14.40 -14.24
N ALA A 260 5.25 -14.57 -15.55
CA ALA A 260 4.82 -15.77 -16.27
C ALA A 260 5.54 -17.05 -15.79
N LEU A 261 6.81 -16.93 -15.41
CA LEU A 261 7.58 -18.03 -14.83
C LEU A 261 7.12 -18.33 -13.40
N ALA A 262 6.97 -17.31 -12.57
CA ALA A 262 6.50 -17.44 -11.20
C ALA A 262 5.10 -18.05 -11.13
N ALA A 263 4.17 -17.65 -12.00
CA ALA A 263 2.80 -18.16 -12.05
C ALA A 263 2.67 -19.67 -12.37
N ARG A 264 3.76 -20.34 -12.73
CA ARG A 264 3.80 -21.79 -12.89
C ARG A 264 4.06 -22.55 -11.60
N THR A 265 4.61 -21.88 -10.60
CA THR A 265 5.11 -22.50 -9.35
C THR A 265 4.35 -22.06 -8.11
N ASP A 266 3.61 -20.95 -8.16
CA ASP A 266 3.08 -20.28 -6.97
C ASP A 266 1.61 -20.56 -6.64
N SER A 267 1.36 -20.69 -5.31
CA SER A 267 0.04 -20.68 -4.67
C SER A 267 -0.48 -19.23 -4.34
N THR A 268 0.28 -18.20 -4.70
CA THR A 268 -0.02 -16.77 -4.48
C THR A 268 -1.40 -16.28 -4.97
N PRO A 269 -2.08 -16.90 -5.97
CA PRO A 269 -3.41 -16.48 -6.37
C PRO A 269 -4.44 -16.53 -5.24
N VAL A 270 -4.31 -17.45 -4.29
CA VAL A 270 -5.31 -17.67 -3.22
C VAL A 270 -5.36 -16.49 -2.24
N GLN A 271 -4.21 -15.99 -1.79
CA GLN A 271 -4.16 -14.82 -0.89
C GLN A 271 -4.64 -13.54 -1.58
N THR A 272 -4.27 -13.34 -2.85
CA THR A 272 -4.71 -12.17 -3.62
C THR A 272 -6.22 -12.16 -3.81
N HIS A 273 -6.83 -13.31 -4.08
CA HIS A 273 -8.28 -13.46 -4.14
C HIS A 273 -8.94 -13.22 -2.78
N ALA A 274 -8.39 -13.76 -1.71
CA ALA A 274 -8.91 -13.55 -0.36
C ALA A 274 -8.91 -12.06 0.03
N ARG A 275 -7.85 -11.33 -0.32
CA ARG A 275 -7.77 -9.86 -0.15
C ARG A 275 -8.81 -9.11 -0.97
N LEU A 276 -9.05 -9.55 -2.21
CA LEU A 276 -10.10 -8.98 -3.04
C LEU A 276 -11.48 -9.24 -2.43
N HIS A 277 -11.76 -10.44 -1.96
CA HIS A 277 -13.02 -10.80 -1.29
C HIS A 277 -13.25 -9.94 -0.05
N LEU A 278 -12.22 -9.75 0.78
CA LEU A 278 -12.28 -8.86 1.94
C LEU A 278 -12.59 -7.40 1.55
N ALA A 279 -11.94 -6.89 0.50
CA ALA A 279 -12.18 -5.53 0.01
C ALA A 279 -13.60 -5.37 -0.54
N ALA A 280 -14.09 -6.36 -1.30
CA ALA A 280 -15.45 -6.37 -1.82
C ALA A 280 -16.51 -6.45 -0.71
N ALA A 281 -16.30 -7.31 0.29
CA ALA A 281 -17.18 -7.38 1.46
C ALA A 281 -17.23 -6.05 2.21
N LYS A 282 -16.08 -5.39 2.43
CA LYS A 282 -16.03 -4.05 3.02
C LYS A 282 -16.79 -3.01 2.20
N ALA A 283 -16.74 -3.09 0.87
CA ALA A 283 -17.47 -2.20 -0.02
C ALA A 283 -18.98 -2.38 0.11
N LEU A 284 -19.47 -3.63 0.12
CA LEU A 284 -20.88 -3.96 0.34
C LEU A 284 -21.36 -3.43 1.71
N LEU A 285 -20.59 -3.62 2.77
CA LEU A 285 -20.90 -3.14 4.12
C LEU A 285 -20.84 -1.60 4.26
N LYS A 286 -20.35 -0.88 3.27
CA LYS A 286 -20.37 0.60 3.16
C LYS A 286 -21.46 1.10 2.19
N GLY A 287 -22.39 0.24 1.79
CA GLY A 287 -23.56 0.62 0.99
C GLY A 287 -23.33 0.57 -0.53
N VAL A 288 -22.31 -0.13 -1.00
CA VAL A 288 -22.20 -0.50 -2.41
C VAL A 288 -23.27 -1.57 -2.71
N MET A 289 -23.88 -1.48 -3.89
CA MET A 289 -24.87 -2.47 -4.34
C MET A 289 -24.26 -3.87 -4.48
N PRO A 290 -25.06 -4.94 -4.33
CA PRO A 290 -24.61 -6.31 -4.59
C PRO A 290 -23.94 -6.44 -5.95
N PHE A 291 -22.74 -7.01 -6.01
CA PHE A 291 -21.97 -7.18 -7.24
C PHE A 291 -22.58 -8.23 -8.17
N SER A 292 -23.37 -9.15 -7.62
CA SER A 292 -24.16 -10.13 -8.39
C SER A 292 -25.23 -9.50 -9.27
N LYS A 293 -25.67 -8.27 -8.96
CA LYS A 293 -26.67 -7.53 -9.74
C LYS A 293 -26.00 -6.61 -10.78
N PRO A 294 -26.59 -6.42 -11.98
CA PRO A 294 -26.11 -5.42 -12.93
C PRO A 294 -26.28 -4.01 -12.35
N ALA A 295 -25.37 -3.11 -12.68
CA ALA A 295 -25.50 -1.70 -12.32
C ALA A 295 -26.84 -1.15 -12.86
N PRO A 296 -27.54 -0.27 -12.13
CA PRO A 296 -28.73 0.39 -12.66
C PRO A 296 -28.34 1.16 -13.91
N SER A 297 -29.09 0.94 -15.01
CA SER A 297 -28.89 1.72 -16.23
C SER A 297 -29.01 3.21 -15.90
N PRO A 298 -28.10 4.07 -16.40
CA PRO A 298 -28.25 5.51 -16.22
C PRO A 298 -29.61 5.91 -16.77
N LEU A 299 -30.41 6.62 -15.98
CA LEU A 299 -31.71 7.13 -16.40
C LEU A 299 -31.53 7.87 -17.74
N PRO A 300 -32.37 7.62 -18.77
CA PRO A 300 -32.31 8.31 -20.04
C PRO A 300 -32.62 9.80 -19.77
N GLY A 301 -31.58 10.64 -19.71
CA GLY A 301 -31.71 12.08 -19.44
C GLY A 301 -30.48 12.72 -18.81
N ALA A 302 -29.54 11.96 -18.25
CA ALA A 302 -28.29 12.50 -17.73
C ALA A 302 -27.18 12.50 -18.80
N ALA A 303 -27.50 13.04 -19.99
CA ALA A 303 -26.48 13.32 -21.01
C ALA A 303 -25.64 14.51 -20.58
N ALA A 304 -24.32 14.27 -20.48
CA ALA A 304 -23.23 15.23 -20.60
C ALA A 304 -23.56 16.68 -20.18
N GLY A 305 -23.60 16.97 -18.91
CA GLY A 305 -23.56 18.34 -18.40
C GLY A 305 -22.22 18.96 -18.77
N LYS A 306 -22.25 19.92 -19.69
CA LYS A 306 -21.14 20.81 -20.03
C LYS A 306 -20.55 21.41 -18.76
N ALA A 307 -19.23 21.44 -18.67
CA ALA A 307 -18.51 22.20 -17.67
C ALA A 307 -19.03 23.64 -17.58
N VAL A 308 -19.55 24.00 -16.42
CA VAL A 308 -19.93 25.38 -16.10
C VAL A 308 -18.69 26.06 -15.53
N PRO A 309 -18.26 27.22 -16.06
CA PRO A 309 -17.16 27.97 -15.50
C PRO A 309 -17.57 28.64 -14.16
N PRO A 310 -16.64 28.86 -13.24
CA PRO A 310 -16.92 29.44 -11.94
C PRO A 310 -17.02 30.98 -12.03
N SER A 311 -18.22 31.55 -12.06
CA SER A 311 -18.45 32.93 -11.64
C SER A 311 -19.95 33.19 -11.50
N GLY A 312 -20.40 33.51 -10.31
CA GLY A 312 -21.78 33.95 -10.05
C GLY A 312 -22.12 33.93 -8.56
N GLU A 313 -22.08 35.09 -7.97
CA GLU A 313 -22.66 35.62 -6.76
C GLU A 313 -23.56 34.72 -5.91
N TYR A 314 -23.16 34.58 -4.67
CA TYR A 314 -23.90 33.98 -3.56
C TYR A 314 -25.07 34.89 -3.17
N ASN A 315 -26.27 34.58 -3.60
CA ASN A 315 -27.48 35.09 -2.99
C ASN A 315 -28.07 34.00 -2.09
N GLY A 316 -27.93 34.19 -0.78
CA GLY A 316 -28.54 33.33 0.23
C GLY A 316 -30.04 33.50 0.25
N THR A 317 -30.76 32.40 0.17
CA THR A 317 -32.00 32.07 0.93
C THR A 317 -32.42 30.65 0.54
N ASP A 318 -32.87 29.89 1.57
CA ASP A 318 -33.43 28.55 1.52
C ASP A 318 -32.46 27.39 1.27
N ALA A 319 -31.61 27.12 2.27
CA ALA A 319 -31.02 25.83 2.51
C ALA A 319 -31.95 24.97 3.38
N THR A 320 -33.00 24.41 2.83
CA THR A 320 -33.48 23.13 3.34
C THR A 320 -32.39 22.12 2.99
N ALA A 321 -31.55 21.84 3.96
CA ALA A 321 -30.56 20.76 3.89
C ALA A 321 -31.33 19.46 3.66
N THR A 322 -31.46 19.07 2.40
CA THR A 322 -31.91 17.73 2.03
C THR A 322 -30.80 16.81 2.52
N GLU A 323 -30.98 16.24 3.72
CA GLU A 323 -30.17 15.14 4.20
C GLU A 323 -30.07 14.12 3.07
N ARG A 324 -28.88 13.97 2.51
CA ARG A 324 -28.62 12.84 1.60
C ARG A 324 -28.83 11.58 2.44
N PRO A 325 -29.83 10.73 2.13
CA PRO A 325 -30.04 9.53 2.91
C PRO A 325 -28.73 8.75 2.92
N ARG A 326 -28.24 8.40 4.11
CA ARG A 326 -27.10 7.48 4.24
C ARG A 326 -27.44 6.24 3.44
N PRO A 327 -26.52 5.71 2.60
CA PRO A 327 -26.78 4.49 1.87
C PRO A 327 -27.04 3.36 2.88
N GLU A 328 -28.29 2.99 3.02
CA GLU A 328 -28.68 1.85 3.84
C GLU A 328 -28.14 0.58 3.17
N VAL A 329 -27.37 -0.20 3.94
CA VAL A 329 -26.86 -1.49 3.46
C VAL A 329 -28.04 -2.43 3.32
N SER A 330 -28.28 -2.91 2.09
CA SER A 330 -29.37 -3.87 1.88
C SER A 330 -29.01 -5.22 2.52
N PRO A 331 -30.01 -5.97 3.04
CA PRO A 331 -29.78 -7.33 3.59
C PRO A 331 -29.16 -8.29 2.57
N GLU A 332 -29.41 -8.07 1.29
CA GLU A 332 -28.80 -8.84 0.20
C GLU A 332 -27.30 -8.56 0.09
N ALA A 333 -26.89 -7.28 0.18
CA ALA A 333 -25.47 -6.90 0.18
C ALA A 333 -24.73 -7.48 1.41
N ALA A 334 -25.39 -7.51 2.56
CA ALA A 334 -24.83 -8.11 3.77
C ALA A 334 -24.65 -9.64 3.64
N ARG A 335 -25.60 -10.35 3.01
CA ARG A 335 -25.45 -11.79 2.73
C ARG A 335 -24.34 -12.07 1.72
N GLU A 336 -24.28 -11.32 0.62
CA GLU A 336 -23.19 -11.44 -0.36
C GLU A 336 -21.83 -11.15 0.28
N ALA A 337 -21.77 -10.19 1.23
CA ALA A 337 -20.55 -9.94 2.00
C ALA A 337 -20.15 -11.15 2.86
N LEU A 338 -21.11 -11.85 3.50
CA LEU A 338 -20.82 -13.08 4.26
C LEU A 338 -20.31 -14.19 3.37
N ASP A 339 -20.89 -14.38 2.19
CA ASP A 339 -20.45 -15.39 1.24
C ASP A 339 -18.99 -15.11 0.76
N LEU A 340 -18.67 -13.87 0.45
CA LEU A 340 -17.31 -13.48 0.09
C LEU A 340 -16.32 -13.69 1.24
N LEU A 341 -16.73 -13.42 2.48
CA LEU A 341 -15.87 -13.58 3.67
C LEU A 341 -15.58 -15.05 4.00
N GLN A 342 -16.32 -16.02 3.49
CA GLN A 342 -15.96 -17.44 3.60
C GLN A 342 -14.64 -17.74 2.88
N GLY A 343 -14.35 -17.06 1.77
CA GLY A 343 -13.12 -17.21 1.01
C GLY A 343 -11.89 -16.51 1.62
N THR A 344 -12.03 -15.91 2.82
CA THR A 344 -10.93 -15.15 3.47
C THR A 344 -10.21 -15.92 4.57
N SER A 345 -10.49 -17.19 4.76
CA SER A 345 -9.91 -18.05 5.82
C SER A 345 -8.39 -18.24 5.73
N VAL A 346 -7.81 -17.96 4.57
CA VAL A 346 -6.36 -18.06 4.33
C VAL A 346 -5.60 -16.78 4.69
N LEU A 347 -6.31 -15.73 5.11
CA LEU A 347 -5.69 -14.48 5.56
C LEU A 347 -5.16 -14.64 6.98
N GLU A 348 -4.01 -14.02 7.25
CA GLU A 348 -3.32 -14.09 8.55
C GLU A 348 -3.14 -12.70 9.16
N GLY A 349 -2.81 -12.64 10.43
CA GLY A 349 -2.44 -11.42 11.15
C GLY A 349 -3.51 -10.32 11.09
N ALA A 350 -3.10 -9.16 10.63
CA ALA A 350 -3.95 -7.97 10.57
C ALA A 350 -5.15 -8.12 9.62
N GLU A 351 -4.99 -8.85 8.52
CA GLU A 351 -6.04 -9.06 7.51
C GLU A 351 -7.09 -10.05 8.00
N ALA A 352 -6.69 -11.10 8.74
CA ALA A 352 -7.60 -12.03 9.40
C ALA A 352 -8.49 -11.31 10.44
N THR A 353 -7.87 -10.43 11.24
CA THR A 353 -8.61 -9.58 12.20
C THR A 353 -9.65 -8.71 11.50
N GLU A 354 -9.30 -8.08 10.39
CA GLU A 354 -10.23 -7.26 9.61
C GLU A 354 -11.37 -8.09 9.00
N SER A 355 -11.07 -9.30 8.55
CA SER A 355 -12.06 -10.24 8.05
C SER A 355 -13.07 -10.65 9.16
N THR A 356 -12.58 -10.93 10.36
CA THR A 356 -13.42 -11.29 11.52
C THR A 356 -14.37 -10.14 11.89
N ILE A 357 -13.87 -8.91 11.97
CA ILE A 357 -14.69 -7.72 12.27
C ILE A 357 -15.71 -7.45 11.16
N ALA A 358 -15.30 -7.59 9.89
CA ALA A 358 -16.21 -7.43 8.75
C ALA A 358 -17.32 -8.48 8.76
N ARG A 359 -16.99 -9.73 9.10
CA ARG A 359 -17.96 -10.82 9.24
C ARG A 359 -18.98 -10.53 10.34
N ALA A 360 -18.52 -10.13 11.53
CA ALA A 360 -19.40 -9.76 12.62
C ALA A 360 -20.33 -8.59 12.24
N ARG A 361 -19.81 -7.59 11.53
CA ARG A 361 -20.62 -6.47 11.03
C ARG A 361 -21.69 -6.93 10.03
N ALA A 362 -21.38 -7.87 9.16
CA ALA A 362 -22.32 -8.44 8.21
C ALA A 362 -23.42 -9.26 8.94
N LEU A 363 -23.04 -10.07 9.95
CA LEU A 363 -23.98 -10.81 10.79
C LEU A 363 -24.98 -9.89 11.49
N VAL A 364 -24.52 -8.78 12.05
CA VAL A 364 -25.40 -7.75 12.65
C VAL A 364 -26.42 -7.22 11.64
N LEU A 365 -26.00 -6.97 10.40
CA LEU A 365 -26.89 -6.45 9.35
C LEU A 365 -27.88 -7.50 8.80
N VAL A 366 -27.54 -8.78 8.88
CA VAL A 366 -28.43 -9.89 8.50
C VAL A 366 -29.40 -10.23 9.64
N GLY A 367 -29.08 -9.84 10.89
CA GLY A 367 -29.89 -10.12 12.08
C GLY A 367 -29.43 -11.34 12.87
N GLU A 368 -28.30 -11.96 12.52
CA GLU A 368 -27.70 -13.08 13.25
C GLU A 368 -26.85 -12.53 14.42
N LEU A 369 -27.56 -11.98 15.43
CA LEU A 369 -26.96 -11.17 16.49
C LEU A 369 -26.13 -12.00 17.48
N ASP A 370 -26.58 -13.21 17.80
CA ASP A 370 -25.88 -14.07 18.77
C ASP A 370 -24.54 -14.55 18.22
N ASP A 371 -24.49 -14.90 16.94
CA ASP A 371 -23.26 -15.29 16.27
C ASP A 371 -22.28 -14.12 16.12
N ALA A 372 -22.81 -12.91 15.86
CA ALA A 372 -22.01 -11.71 15.82
C ALA A 372 -21.37 -11.41 17.17
N VAL A 373 -22.14 -11.51 18.25
CA VAL A 373 -21.65 -11.28 19.61
C VAL A 373 -20.62 -12.32 20.00
N ALA A 374 -20.91 -13.63 19.81
CA ALA A 374 -19.99 -14.71 20.12
C ALA A 374 -18.63 -14.56 19.35
N THR A 375 -18.70 -14.17 18.07
CA THR A 375 -17.51 -13.93 17.25
C THR A 375 -16.66 -12.79 17.80
N LEU A 376 -17.28 -11.68 18.22
CA LEU A 376 -16.56 -10.49 18.71
C LEU A 376 -16.06 -10.67 20.14
N GLU A 377 -16.83 -11.31 21.01
CA GLU A 377 -16.39 -11.63 22.37
C GLU A 377 -15.22 -12.60 22.35
N GLY A 378 -15.30 -13.69 21.56
CA GLY A 378 -14.19 -14.60 21.36
C GLY A 378 -12.94 -13.91 20.78
N PHE A 379 -13.11 -12.96 19.86
CA PHE A 379 -12.00 -12.16 19.35
C PHE A 379 -11.38 -11.26 20.43
N LEU A 380 -12.20 -10.60 21.25
CA LEU A 380 -11.74 -9.72 22.32
C LEU A 380 -11.09 -10.49 23.49
N ASP A 381 -11.54 -11.74 23.76
CA ASP A 381 -11.02 -12.61 24.81
C ASP A 381 -9.70 -13.29 24.46
N THR A 382 -9.36 -13.45 23.17
CA THR A 382 -8.13 -14.12 22.73
C THR A 382 -6.84 -13.32 22.97
N GLY A 383 -6.86 -12.30 23.83
CA GLY A 383 -5.66 -11.56 24.27
C GLY A 383 -5.11 -10.55 23.24
N VAL A 384 -5.72 -10.44 22.05
CA VAL A 384 -5.37 -9.40 21.09
C VAL A 384 -5.77 -8.00 21.60
N ALA A 385 -6.63 -7.97 22.61
CA ALA A 385 -7.26 -6.73 23.08
C ALA A 385 -6.71 -6.19 24.39
N LEU A 386 -5.99 -6.95 25.22
CA LEU A 386 -5.71 -6.53 26.58
C LEU A 386 -4.31 -6.92 27.04
N ALA A 387 -3.35 -6.01 26.93
CA ALA A 387 -2.48 -5.78 28.07
C ALA A 387 -3.24 -4.82 29.00
N ALA A 388 -3.70 -5.31 30.15
CA ALA A 388 -4.04 -4.42 31.25
C ALA A 388 -2.80 -3.59 31.59
N PRO A 389 -2.93 -2.29 31.99
CA PRO A 389 -1.78 -1.42 32.19
C PRO A 389 -0.79 -1.90 33.28
N ASP A 390 -1.09 -2.94 34.03
CA ASP A 390 -0.32 -3.41 35.19
C ASP A 390 0.24 -4.85 35.06
N GLU A 391 0.04 -5.57 33.94
CA GLU A 391 0.68 -6.88 33.74
C GLU A 391 1.71 -6.81 32.60
N PRO A 392 2.95 -7.35 32.81
CA PRO A 392 3.90 -7.46 31.71
C PRO A 392 3.31 -8.39 30.63
N PRO A 393 3.46 -8.06 29.33
CA PRO A 393 2.89 -8.86 28.26
C PRO A 393 3.43 -10.28 28.30
N GLN A 394 2.58 -11.25 28.58
CA GLN A 394 2.92 -12.68 28.57
C GLN A 394 3.05 -13.27 27.17
N VAL A 395 2.81 -12.49 26.14
CA VAL A 395 3.02 -12.88 24.75
C VAL A 395 4.20 -12.05 24.23
N GLU A 396 5.26 -12.75 23.86
CA GLU A 396 6.37 -12.12 23.13
C GLU A 396 5.78 -11.38 21.92
N ALA A 397 5.83 -10.04 21.96
CA ALA A 397 5.40 -9.22 20.83
C ALA A 397 6.25 -9.60 19.62
N GLN A 398 5.63 -10.10 18.56
CA GLN A 398 6.35 -10.35 17.32
C GLN A 398 6.91 -9.02 16.80
N PRO A 399 8.16 -8.99 16.34
CA PRO A 399 8.74 -7.79 15.76
C PRO A 399 7.86 -7.32 14.59
N GLY A 400 7.41 -6.09 14.64
CA GLY A 400 6.48 -5.52 13.64
C GLY A 400 5.02 -5.35 14.09
N ASP A 401 4.69 -5.76 15.31
CA ASP A 401 3.34 -5.63 15.85
C ASP A 401 3.10 -4.20 16.36
N ASP A 402 2.40 -3.41 15.55
CA ASP A 402 2.01 -2.05 15.95
C ASP A 402 0.87 -2.11 16.97
N LEU A 403 1.19 -1.86 18.24
CA LEU A 403 0.23 -1.76 19.35
C LEU A 403 -0.91 -0.77 19.01
N THR A 404 -0.60 0.30 18.27
CA THR A 404 -1.57 1.29 17.81
C THR A 404 -2.59 0.67 16.87
N ALA A 405 -2.15 -0.11 15.90
CA ALA A 405 -3.03 -0.80 14.93
C ALA A 405 -3.90 -1.86 15.62
N ARG A 406 -3.34 -2.63 16.54
CA ARG A 406 -4.09 -3.60 17.36
C ARG A 406 -5.17 -2.91 18.19
N THR A 407 -4.81 -1.83 18.87
CA THR A 407 -5.75 -1.05 19.69
C THR A 407 -6.88 -0.47 18.85
N GLN A 408 -6.58 0.07 17.67
CA GLN A 408 -7.60 0.55 16.72
C GLN A 408 -8.59 -0.54 16.31
N LYS A 409 -8.10 -1.76 16.03
CA LYS A 409 -8.95 -2.90 15.66
C LYS A 409 -9.80 -3.38 16.84
N ALA A 410 -9.25 -3.40 18.05
CA ALA A 410 -10.00 -3.73 19.25
C ALA A 410 -11.13 -2.72 19.53
N VAL A 411 -10.85 -1.42 19.34
CA VAL A 411 -11.89 -0.36 19.44
C VAL A 411 -12.96 -0.56 18.38
N LEU A 412 -12.59 -0.84 17.13
CA LEU A 412 -13.54 -1.10 16.05
C LEU A 412 -14.42 -2.32 16.36
N ALA A 413 -13.83 -3.41 16.87
CA ALA A 413 -14.58 -4.60 17.29
C ALA A 413 -15.61 -4.26 18.39
N ARG A 414 -15.22 -3.45 19.39
CA ARG A 414 -16.15 -2.98 20.44
C ARG A 414 -17.27 -2.11 19.88
N VAL A 415 -16.99 -1.24 18.92
CA VAL A 415 -18.04 -0.42 18.27
C VAL A 415 -19.06 -1.31 17.54
N VAL A 416 -18.60 -2.36 16.86
CA VAL A 416 -19.51 -3.33 16.21
C VAL A 416 -20.28 -4.16 17.25
N LEU A 417 -19.62 -4.59 18.34
CA LEU A 417 -20.25 -5.31 19.45
C LEU A 417 -21.34 -4.46 20.11
N ALA A 418 -21.10 -3.17 20.33
CA ALA A 418 -22.10 -2.26 20.86
C ALA A 418 -23.32 -2.17 19.95
N ARG A 419 -23.14 -2.11 18.63
CA ARG A 419 -24.25 -2.16 17.65
C ARG A 419 -25.04 -3.47 17.74
N ALA A 420 -24.35 -4.62 17.90
CA ALA A 420 -25.00 -5.92 18.08
C ALA A 420 -25.84 -5.95 19.37
N ARG A 421 -25.31 -5.45 20.48
CA ARG A 421 -26.01 -5.37 21.77
C ARG A 421 -27.22 -4.43 21.72
N ILE A 422 -27.11 -3.29 21.01
CA ILE A 422 -28.26 -2.40 20.76
C ILE A 422 -29.36 -3.13 19.99
N ALA A 423 -29.00 -3.86 18.95
CA ALA A 423 -29.94 -4.64 18.15
C ALA A 423 -30.58 -5.77 18.94
N GLN A 424 -29.91 -6.34 19.95
CA GLN A 424 -30.47 -7.29 20.93
C GLN A 424 -31.41 -6.62 21.99
N GLY A 425 -31.38 -5.27 22.07
CA GLY A 425 -32.12 -4.52 23.08
C GLY A 425 -31.36 -4.32 24.41
N ASP A 426 -30.11 -4.78 24.52
CA ASP A 426 -29.30 -4.64 25.72
C ASP A 426 -28.49 -3.33 25.67
N LEU A 427 -29.20 -2.23 25.99
CA LEU A 427 -28.59 -0.88 26.00
C LEU A 427 -27.53 -0.74 27.10
N SER A 428 -27.67 -1.47 28.20
CA SER A 428 -26.72 -1.38 29.33
C SER A 428 -25.36 -1.98 28.97
N ALA A 429 -25.34 -3.14 28.34
CA ALA A 429 -24.12 -3.76 27.85
C ALA A 429 -23.49 -2.90 26.71
N ALA A 430 -24.30 -2.37 25.81
CA ALA A 430 -23.82 -1.49 24.75
C ALA A 430 -23.09 -0.24 25.30
N GLN A 431 -23.66 0.42 26.30
CA GLN A 431 -23.06 1.58 26.96
C GLN A 431 -21.75 1.24 27.69
N ALA A 432 -21.67 0.06 28.34
CA ALA A 432 -20.45 -0.40 28.99
C ALA A 432 -19.32 -0.63 27.96
N VAL A 433 -19.64 -1.30 26.85
CA VAL A 433 -18.69 -1.57 25.76
C VAL A 433 -18.21 -0.27 25.11
N LEU A 434 -19.11 0.72 24.90
CA LEU A 434 -18.75 2.03 24.31
C LEU A 434 -17.85 2.84 25.24
N ARG A 435 -18.05 2.80 26.55
CA ARG A 435 -17.18 3.47 27.53
C ARG A 435 -15.77 2.88 27.47
N ALA A 436 -15.64 1.56 27.51
CA ALA A 436 -14.34 0.87 27.37
C ALA A 436 -13.67 1.21 26.05
N ALA A 437 -14.40 1.27 24.93
CA ALA A 437 -13.89 1.70 23.64
C ALA A 437 -13.38 3.15 23.65
N SER A 438 -14.12 4.07 24.30
CA SER A 438 -13.73 5.48 24.41
C SER A 438 -12.47 5.69 25.25
N GLU A 439 -12.33 5.00 26.36
CA GLU A 439 -11.15 5.02 27.20
C GLU A 439 -9.91 4.54 26.43
N GLN A 440 -10.05 3.41 25.76
CA GLN A 440 -8.96 2.83 24.95
C GLN A 440 -8.58 3.74 23.76
N LEU A 441 -9.56 4.32 23.07
CA LEU A 441 -9.31 5.21 21.93
C LEU A 441 -8.62 6.51 22.37
N SER A 442 -8.85 6.96 23.60
CA SER A 442 -8.21 8.18 24.15
C SER A 442 -6.69 8.04 24.36
N THR A 443 -6.18 6.82 24.42
CA THR A 443 -4.74 6.53 24.57
C THR A 443 -3.98 6.55 23.23
N LEU A 444 -4.70 6.56 22.10
CA LEU A 444 -4.10 6.53 20.77
C LEU A 444 -3.68 7.95 20.31
N PRO A 445 -2.62 8.02 19.48
CA PRO A 445 -2.19 9.26 18.88
C PRO A 445 -3.30 9.83 17.97
N ALA A 446 -3.40 11.17 17.95
CA ALA A 446 -4.30 11.86 17.03
C ALA A 446 -3.94 11.53 15.57
N GLY A 447 -4.96 11.36 14.73
CA GLY A 447 -4.78 11.04 13.32
C GLY A 447 -6.11 10.65 12.65
N ARG A 448 -6.10 10.51 11.34
CA ARG A 448 -7.28 10.13 10.54
C ARG A 448 -7.94 8.82 10.98
N PRO A 449 -7.20 7.75 11.35
CA PRO A 449 -7.81 6.52 11.85
C PRO A 449 -8.58 6.73 13.15
N ALA A 450 -7.99 7.44 14.12
CA ALA A 450 -8.65 7.78 15.37
C ALA A 450 -9.89 8.67 15.14
N ALA A 451 -9.79 9.66 14.26
CA ALA A 451 -10.92 10.51 13.87
C ALA A 451 -12.11 9.70 13.31
N ARG A 452 -11.83 8.71 12.46
CA ARG A 452 -12.87 7.82 11.92
C ARG A 452 -13.55 7.01 13.02
N LEU A 453 -12.78 6.45 13.95
CA LEU A 453 -13.32 5.65 15.07
C LEU A 453 -14.16 6.51 16.01
N PHE A 454 -13.71 7.70 16.37
CA PHE A 454 -14.50 8.65 17.17
C PHE A 454 -15.82 9.02 16.48
N ARG A 455 -15.82 9.22 15.17
CA ARG A 455 -17.04 9.47 14.40
C ARG A 455 -17.99 8.26 14.45
N GLU A 456 -17.50 7.03 14.21
CA GLU A 456 -18.32 5.82 14.28
C GLU A 456 -18.89 5.59 15.67
N MET A 457 -18.11 5.90 16.72
CA MET A 457 -18.63 5.89 18.10
C MET A 457 -19.73 6.92 18.34
N GLY A 458 -19.56 8.15 17.83
CA GLY A 458 -20.60 9.18 17.90
C GLY A 458 -21.93 8.70 17.30
N GLU A 459 -21.87 8.06 16.12
CA GLU A 459 -23.04 7.46 15.48
C GLU A 459 -23.71 6.36 16.34
N VAL A 460 -22.92 5.59 17.10
CA VAL A 460 -23.50 4.55 17.99
C VAL A 460 -24.06 5.17 19.28
N TYR A 461 -23.45 6.23 19.81
CA TYR A 461 -24.01 6.96 20.94
C TYR A 461 -25.36 7.62 20.59
N GLU A 462 -25.53 8.13 19.36
CA GLU A 462 -26.84 8.61 18.89
C GLU A 462 -27.91 7.51 18.91
N LEU A 463 -27.56 6.28 18.51
CA LEU A 463 -28.49 5.14 18.55
C LEU A 463 -28.93 4.77 19.98
N VAL A 464 -28.07 5.01 20.96
CA VAL A 464 -28.39 4.79 22.39
C VAL A 464 -29.07 6.04 23.01
N GLN A 465 -29.25 7.11 22.23
CA GLN A 465 -29.80 8.40 22.66
C GLN A 465 -28.96 9.14 23.72
N ASP A 466 -27.68 8.84 23.82
CA ASP A 466 -26.69 9.56 24.63
C ASP A 466 -26.06 10.69 23.80
N MET A 467 -26.78 11.80 23.69
CA MET A 467 -26.38 12.92 22.85
C MET A 467 -25.15 13.66 23.38
N ASP A 468 -24.89 13.66 24.68
CA ASP A 468 -23.73 14.31 25.29
C ASP A 468 -22.44 13.55 24.92
N SER A 469 -22.46 12.22 25.03
CA SER A 469 -21.35 11.37 24.61
C SER A 469 -21.15 11.40 23.09
N ALA A 470 -22.24 11.45 22.31
CA ALA A 470 -22.15 11.61 20.84
C ALA A 470 -21.46 12.92 20.45
N ALA A 471 -21.90 14.07 21.03
CA ALA A 471 -21.30 15.36 20.77
C ALA A 471 -19.80 15.41 21.17
N SER A 472 -19.45 14.76 22.30
CA SER A 472 -18.07 14.65 22.74
C SER A 472 -17.22 13.82 21.75
N ALA A 473 -17.75 12.69 21.27
CA ALA A 473 -17.08 11.82 20.29
C ALA A 473 -16.85 12.56 18.95
N TYR A 474 -17.85 13.27 18.43
CA TYR A 474 -17.69 14.08 17.21
C TYR A 474 -16.67 15.20 17.34
N ARG A 475 -16.64 15.89 18.51
CA ARG A 475 -15.62 16.91 18.79
C ARG A 475 -14.21 16.32 18.76
N ARG A 476 -14.01 15.17 19.43
CA ARG A 476 -12.73 14.44 19.39
C ARG A 476 -12.38 13.97 17.99
N ALA A 477 -13.36 13.58 17.18
CA ALA A 477 -13.13 13.22 15.78
C ALA A 477 -12.57 14.42 14.98
N LEU A 478 -13.12 15.63 15.17
CA LEU A 478 -12.62 16.84 14.53
C LEU A 478 -11.20 17.21 15.01
N GLU A 479 -10.97 17.14 16.32
CA GLU A 479 -9.65 17.38 16.91
C GLU A 479 -8.59 16.40 16.38
N ALA A 480 -8.92 15.11 16.33
CA ALA A 480 -8.05 14.06 15.78
C ALA A 480 -7.79 14.24 14.28
N ALA A 481 -8.71 14.84 13.54
CA ALA A 481 -8.54 15.21 12.14
C ALA A 481 -7.71 16.51 11.94
N GLY A 482 -7.26 17.15 13.03
CA GLY A 482 -6.50 18.41 12.98
C GLY A 482 -7.36 19.67 12.86
N LEU A 483 -8.69 19.55 12.97
CA LEU A 483 -9.62 20.67 12.97
C LEU A 483 -9.85 21.13 14.42
N HIS A 484 -9.00 22.01 14.92
CA HIS A 484 -9.23 22.62 16.22
C HIS A 484 -10.31 23.69 16.09
N ALA A 485 -11.32 23.69 16.99
CA ALA A 485 -12.21 24.79 17.12
C ALA A 485 -11.35 26.03 17.37
N ALA A 486 -11.46 27.05 16.52
CA ALA A 486 -10.86 28.34 16.79
C ALA A 486 -11.33 28.75 18.18
N ARG A 487 -10.41 28.77 19.16
CA ARG A 487 -10.71 29.41 20.45
C ARG A 487 -11.16 30.80 20.08
N ALA A 488 -12.42 31.12 20.35
CA ALA A 488 -12.87 32.48 20.35
C ALA A 488 -11.90 33.18 21.32
N GLN A 489 -10.95 33.94 20.76
CA GLN A 489 -10.24 34.92 21.53
C GLN A 489 -11.36 35.85 22.02
N GLU A 490 -11.70 35.73 23.28
CA GLU A 490 -12.41 36.76 23.99
C GLU A 490 -11.60 38.05 23.73
N ALA A 491 -12.10 38.81 22.79
CA ALA A 491 -11.64 40.16 22.59
C ALA A 491 -11.96 40.89 23.91
N ASN A 492 -10.96 40.97 24.75
CA ASN A 492 -10.94 41.86 25.90
C ASN A 492 -10.97 43.28 25.32
N CYS A 493 -12.16 43.74 24.96
CA CYS A 493 -12.43 45.15 24.73
C CYS A 493 -12.36 45.83 26.08
N ASP A 494 -11.14 46.15 26.49
CA ASP A 494 -10.91 47.20 27.47
C ASP A 494 -11.36 48.52 26.85
N LEU A 495 -12.64 48.84 27.03
CA LEU A 495 -13.14 50.19 26.92
C LEU A 495 -12.59 50.97 28.11
N GLY A 496 -11.31 51.39 27.97
CA GLY A 496 -10.69 52.35 28.83
C GLY A 496 -11.51 53.62 28.87
N ARG A 497 -11.88 53.99 30.05
CA ARG A 497 -12.40 55.32 30.45
C ARG A 497 -11.48 56.41 29.92
N VAL A 498 -12.03 57.39 29.25
CA VAL A 498 -11.88 58.84 29.52
C VAL A 498 -13.21 59.49 29.27
#